data_417a4c9a13d92f2a1d6a09c17f3c71cc
#
_entry.id   417a4c9a13d92f2a1d6a09c17f3c71cc
#
_cell.length_a   1.000
_cell.length_b   1.000
_cell.length_c   1.000
_cell.angle_alpha   90.00
_cell.angle_beta   90.00
_cell.angle_gamma   90.00
#
_symmetry.space_group_name_H-M   'P 1'
#
loop_
_entity.id
_entity.type
_entity.pdbx_description
1 polymer ?
#
loop_
_entity_poly.entity_id
_entity_poly.type
_entity_poly.pdbx_seq_one_letter_code
_entity_poly.pdbx_strand_id
1 'polypeptide(L)'
;MEITGIICEYNPFHTGHLKQFSMIREKNPDSAIVCLMSGNFVQRGMPAIFDKELRARAAIYCGADLVLELPVTAALSSAEGFAASGVRILGGFCNHLSFGAETPNIDVLLKTADALLSADFNLD
;
A
#
# COMPACT_ATOMS: atom_id res chain seq x y z
N MET A 1 11.10 -16.87 -5.63
CA MET A 1 9.95 -16.56 -4.75
C MET A 1 9.27 -15.31 -5.26
N GLU A 2 7.96 -15.36 -5.39
CA GLU A 2 7.15 -14.18 -5.70
C GLU A 2 6.87 -13.38 -4.43
N ILE A 3 6.94 -12.06 -4.54
CA ILE A 3 6.66 -11.14 -3.43
C ILE A 3 5.65 -10.09 -3.89
N THR A 4 4.53 -10.03 -3.22
CA THR A 4 3.49 -9.01 -3.46
C THR A 4 3.55 -7.96 -2.36
N GLY A 5 3.79 -6.72 -2.74
CA GLY A 5 3.83 -5.58 -1.83
C GLY A 5 2.49 -4.86 -1.76
N ILE A 6 2.17 -4.36 -0.59
CA ILE A 6 1.00 -3.52 -0.31
C ILE A 6 1.47 -2.29 0.46
N ILE A 7 1.07 -1.11 -0.02
CA ILE A 7 1.23 0.15 0.73
C ILE A 7 -0.06 0.36 1.52
N CYS A 8 0.04 0.52 2.82
CA CYS A 8 -1.15 0.51 3.68
C CYS A 8 -0.99 1.36 4.93
N GLU A 9 -2.10 1.59 5.60
CA GLU A 9 -2.15 2.22 6.92
C GLU A 9 -2.77 1.30 7.96
N TYR A 10 -3.77 0.51 7.58
CA TYR A 10 -4.52 -0.39 8.47
C TYR A 10 -4.96 0.31 9.76
N ASN A 11 -5.74 1.33 9.59
CA ASN A 11 -6.12 2.24 10.66
C ASN A 11 -7.64 2.25 10.96
N PRO A 12 -8.20 1.14 11.47
CA PRO A 12 -7.59 -0.17 11.75
C PRO A 12 -7.58 -1.13 10.54
N PHE A 13 -6.96 -2.30 10.71
CA PHE A 13 -7.12 -3.44 9.80
C PHE A 13 -8.57 -3.93 9.85
N HIS A 14 -9.17 -4.20 8.71
CA HIS A 14 -10.57 -4.63 8.62
C HIS A 14 -10.78 -5.71 7.55
N THR A 15 -12.03 -6.19 7.42
CA THR A 15 -12.37 -7.30 6.52
C THR A 15 -12.09 -7.01 5.06
N GLY A 16 -12.13 -5.76 4.62
CA GLY A 16 -11.73 -5.37 3.26
C GLY A 16 -10.25 -5.63 2.99
N HIS A 17 -9.39 -5.39 3.97
CA HIS A 17 -7.97 -5.70 3.89
C HIS A 17 -7.73 -7.22 3.87
N LEU A 18 -8.47 -7.97 4.67
CA LEU A 18 -8.43 -9.43 4.65
C LEU A 18 -8.83 -9.98 3.28
N LYS A 19 -9.85 -9.43 2.67
CA LYS A 19 -10.27 -9.80 1.31
C LYS A 19 -9.15 -9.56 0.29
N GLN A 20 -8.41 -8.47 0.41
CA GLN A 20 -7.25 -8.21 -0.45
C GLN A 20 -6.20 -9.32 -0.32
N PHE A 21 -5.89 -9.76 0.89
CA PHE A 21 -4.98 -10.88 1.11
C PHE A 21 -5.48 -12.16 0.45
N SER A 22 -6.76 -12.46 0.61
CA SER A 22 -7.37 -13.64 -0.03
C SER A 22 -7.23 -13.60 -1.55
N MET A 23 -7.50 -12.44 -2.17
CA MET A 23 -7.37 -12.27 -3.62
C MET A 23 -5.92 -12.45 -4.09
N ILE A 24 -4.93 -11.99 -3.32
CA ILE A 24 -3.52 -12.19 -3.63
C ILE A 24 -3.18 -13.70 -3.59
N ARG A 25 -3.63 -14.40 -2.54
CA ARG A 25 -3.39 -15.84 -2.38
C ARG A 25 -4.07 -16.67 -3.48
N GLU A 26 -5.24 -16.27 -3.92
CA GLU A 26 -5.93 -16.95 -5.03
C GLU A 26 -5.16 -16.82 -6.35
N LYS A 27 -4.62 -15.63 -6.62
CA LYS A 27 -3.86 -15.39 -7.85
C LYS A 27 -2.45 -15.98 -7.81
N ASN A 28 -1.79 -15.88 -6.68
CA ASN A 28 -0.40 -16.30 -6.48
C ASN A 28 -0.27 -17.00 -5.13
N PRO A 29 -0.64 -18.29 -5.03
CA PRO A 29 -0.64 -19.03 -3.76
C PRO A 29 0.70 -19.03 -3.03
N ASP A 30 1.80 -19.01 -3.76
CA ASP A 30 3.16 -19.06 -3.23
C ASP A 30 3.79 -17.68 -3.00
N SER A 31 3.05 -16.61 -3.30
CA SER A 31 3.56 -15.25 -3.10
C SER A 31 3.62 -14.88 -1.63
N ALA A 32 4.75 -14.34 -1.18
CA ALA A 32 4.84 -13.67 0.10
C ALA A 32 4.09 -12.34 0.05
N ILE A 33 3.38 -12.00 1.12
CA ILE A 33 2.68 -10.71 1.26
C ILE A 33 3.50 -9.83 2.19
N VAL A 34 4.00 -8.72 1.64
CA VAL A 34 4.76 -7.72 2.38
C VAL A 34 3.95 -6.43 2.46
N CYS A 35 3.63 -6.01 3.68
CA CYS A 35 2.92 -4.76 3.93
C CYS A 35 3.92 -3.67 4.32
N LEU A 36 3.92 -2.57 3.59
CA LEU A 36 4.64 -1.36 3.94
C LEU A 36 3.64 -0.39 4.56
N MET A 37 3.69 -0.25 5.88
CA MET A 37 2.63 0.35 6.68
C MET A 37 3.10 1.63 7.38
N SER A 38 2.26 2.65 7.40
CA SER A 38 2.49 3.85 8.22
C SER A 38 2.71 3.49 9.69
N GLY A 39 3.62 4.20 10.36
CA GLY A 39 3.86 4.04 11.79
C GLY A 39 2.72 4.61 12.65
N ASN A 40 3.07 5.27 13.76
CA ASN A 40 2.07 5.81 14.68
C ASN A 40 1.36 7.06 14.16
N PHE A 41 1.86 7.67 13.10
CA PHE A 41 1.22 8.78 12.39
C PHE A 41 0.89 8.37 10.98
N VAL A 42 -0.35 8.62 10.58
CA VAL A 42 -0.87 8.29 9.26
C VAL A 42 -0.86 9.53 8.36
N GLN A 43 -1.26 9.37 7.12
CA GLN A 43 -1.34 10.45 6.15
C GLN A 43 -2.13 11.64 6.71
N ARG A 44 -1.71 12.85 6.38
CA ARG A 44 -2.21 14.12 6.92
C ARG A 44 -1.76 14.43 8.36
N GLY A 45 -0.81 13.66 8.89
CA GLY A 45 -0.21 13.91 10.19
C GLY A 45 -1.08 13.56 11.39
N MET A 46 -2.16 12.83 11.19
CA MET A 46 -3.02 12.40 12.29
C MET A 46 -2.40 11.20 13.00
N PRO A 47 -2.56 11.10 14.35
CA PRO A 47 -2.23 9.88 15.04
C PRO A 47 -3.11 8.72 14.55
N ALA A 48 -2.53 7.53 14.45
CA ALA A 48 -3.31 6.32 14.20
C ALA A 48 -4.23 6.01 15.39
N ILE A 49 -5.36 5.38 15.12
CA ILE A 49 -6.34 4.98 16.15
C ILE A 49 -5.72 3.99 17.13
N PHE A 50 -4.96 3.01 16.60
CA PHE A 50 -4.19 2.06 17.37
C PHE A 50 -2.70 2.23 17.04
N ASP A 51 -1.83 1.84 17.98
CA ASP A 51 -0.40 1.89 17.72
C ASP A 51 0.03 0.97 16.58
N LYS A 52 1.22 1.22 16.05
CA LYS A 52 1.75 0.48 14.91
C LYS A 52 1.94 -1.01 15.21
N GLU A 53 2.32 -1.36 16.44
CA GLU A 53 2.55 -2.76 16.80
C GLU A 53 1.27 -3.57 16.77
N LEU A 54 0.17 -3.03 17.29
CA LEU A 54 -1.13 -3.69 17.26
C LEU A 54 -1.62 -3.88 15.83
N ARG A 55 -1.48 -2.85 14.99
CA ARG A 55 -1.89 -2.89 13.59
C ARG A 55 -1.05 -3.87 12.77
N ALA A 56 0.26 -3.91 13.01
CA ALA A 56 1.16 -4.87 12.37
C ALA A 56 0.83 -6.30 12.79
N ARG A 57 0.57 -6.54 14.07
CA ARG A 57 0.14 -7.86 14.57
C ARG A 57 -1.15 -8.32 13.93
N ALA A 58 -2.13 -7.44 13.77
CA ALA A 58 -3.38 -7.77 13.09
C ALA A 58 -3.12 -8.21 11.65
N ALA A 59 -2.29 -7.49 10.91
CA ALA A 59 -1.93 -7.85 9.54
C ALA A 59 -1.22 -9.21 9.47
N ILE A 60 -0.27 -9.47 10.33
CA ILE A 60 0.45 -10.76 10.40
C ILE A 60 -0.52 -11.90 10.76
N TYR A 61 -1.36 -11.68 11.77
CA TYR A 61 -2.35 -12.68 12.18
C TYR A 61 -3.31 -13.03 11.04
N CYS A 62 -3.65 -12.05 10.21
CA CYS A 62 -4.56 -12.23 9.08
C CYS A 62 -3.89 -12.70 7.79
N GLY A 63 -2.57 -12.91 7.77
CA GLY A 63 -1.91 -13.57 6.67
C GLY A 63 -0.79 -12.80 5.96
N ALA A 64 -0.40 -11.62 6.44
CA ALA A 64 0.81 -10.97 5.97
C ALA A 64 2.05 -11.76 6.44
N ASP A 65 3.05 -11.86 5.59
CA ASP A 65 4.31 -12.54 5.91
C ASP A 65 5.32 -11.59 6.56
N LEU A 66 5.26 -10.32 6.21
CA LEU A 66 6.14 -9.29 6.75
C LEU A 66 5.43 -7.94 6.76
N VAL A 67 5.60 -7.19 7.83
CA VAL A 67 5.16 -5.79 7.91
C VAL A 67 6.39 -4.91 8.13
N LEU A 68 6.60 -3.97 7.23
CA LEU A 68 7.65 -2.95 7.30
C LEU A 68 7.02 -1.60 7.63
N GLU A 69 7.72 -0.80 8.41
CA GLU A 69 7.28 0.56 8.70
C GLU A 69 7.69 1.51 7.57
N LEU A 70 6.71 2.23 7.02
CA LEU A 70 6.97 3.32 6.08
C LEU A 70 7.66 4.47 6.85
N PRO A 71 8.76 5.04 6.32
CA PRO A 71 9.40 6.18 6.98
C PRO A 71 8.42 7.31 7.25
N VAL A 72 8.53 7.93 8.43
CA VAL A 72 7.58 8.97 8.86
C VAL A 72 7.52 10.16 7.90
N THR A 73 8.62 10.50 7.28
CA THR A 73 8.69 11.57 6.27
C THR A 73 7.82 11.27 5.05
N ALA A 74 7.75 10.00 4.66
CA ALA A 74 6.87 9.56 3.58
C ALA A 74 5.41 9.47 4.06
N ALA A 75 5.18 8.95 5.26
CA ALA A 75 3.83 8.81 5.83
C ALA A 75 3.12 10.17 6.00
N LEU A 76 3.86 11.21 6.37
CA LEU A 76 3.34 12.57 6.57
C LEU A 76 3.27 13.41 5.28
N SER A 77 3.77 12.89 4.17
CA SER A 77 3.77 13.61 2.90
C SER A 77 2.38 13.65 2.26
N SER A 78 2.28 14.32 1.10
CA SER A 78 1.06 14.30 0.28
C SER A 78 0.69 12.88 -0.14
N ALA A 79 -0.53 12.67 -0.62
CA ALA A 79 -0.96 11.38 -1.14
C ALA A 79 -0.02 10.87 -2.25
N GLU A 80 0.42 11.77 -3.13
CA GLU A 80 1.39 11.46 -4.17
C GLU A 80 2.75 11.06 -3.60
N GLY A 81 3.28 11.82 -2.65
CA GLY A 81 4.54 11.52 -1.98
C GLY A 81 4.51 10.22 -1.21
N PHE A 82 3.41 9.94 -0.52
CA PHE A 82 3.15 8.69 0.17
C PHE A 82 3.22 7.50 -0.81
N ALA A 83 2.47 7.57 -1.89
CA ALA A 83 2.42 6.52 -2.91
C ALA A 83 3.78 6.36 -3.61
N ALA A 84 4.41 7.43 -4.03
CA ALA A 84 5.70 7.41 -4.72
C ALA A 84 6.81 6.79 -3.85
N SER A 85 6.87 7.17 -2.58
CA SER A 85 7.83 6.62 -1.63
C SER A 85 7.60 5.13 -1.40
N GLY A 86 6.35 4.73 -1.22
CA GLY A 86 5.99 3.33 -1.03
C GLY A 86 6.33 2.47 -2.24
N VAL A 87 6.00 2.91 -3.43
CA VAL A 87 6.32 2.21 -4.68
C VAL A 87 7.84 2.08 -4.86
N ARG A 88 8.60 3.13 -4.55
CA ARG A 88 10.06 3.10 -4.64
C ARG A 88 10.67 2.07 -3.69
N ILE A 89 10.20 2.02 -2.45
CA ILE A 89 10.70 1.06 -1.45
C ILE A 89 10.35 -0.36 -1.86
N LEU A 90 9.09 -0.63 -2.15
CA LEU A 90 8.62 -1.98 -2.54
C LEU A 90 9.24 -2.43 -3.87
N GLY A 91 9.43 -1.52 -4.81
CA GLY A 91 10.04 -1.80 -6.11
C GLY A 91 11.48 -2.33 -6.02
N GLY A 92 12.14 -2.13 -4.88
CA GLY A 92 13.47 -2.67 -4.66
C GLY A 92 13.51 -4.20 -4.46
N PHE A 93 12.39 -4.82 -4.11
CA PHE A 93 12.36 -6.26 -3.80
C PHE A 93 11.05 -6.99 -4.12
N CYS A 94 9.99 -6.30 -4.45
CA CYS A 94 8.70 -6.92 -4.79
C CYS A 94 8.56 -7.15 -6.29
N ASN A 95 7.88 -8.24 -6.66
CA ASN A 95 7.54 -8.58 -8.05
C ASN A 95 6.19 -7.98 -8.45
N HIS A 96 5.29 -7.84 -7.49
CA HIS A 96 3.93 -7.36 -7.69
C HIS A 96 3.57 -6.29 -6.67
N LEU A 97 2.71 -5.38 -7.10
CA LEU A 97 2.08 -4.40 -6.22
C LEU A 97 0.57 -4.63 -6.24
N SER A 98 -0.02 -4.78 -5.06
CA SER A 98 -1.47 -4.89 -4.90
C SER A 98 -2.03 -3.63 -4.25
N PHE A 99 -3.06 -3.06 -4.84
CA PHE A 99 -3.76 -1.89 -4.31
C PHE A 99 -5.24 -1.95 -4.65
N GLY A 100 -6.05 -1.28 -3.83
CA GLY A 100 -7.47 -1.09 -4.09
C GLY A 100 -7.72 0.12 -4.99
N ALA A 101 -8.69 0.02 -5.88
CA ALA A 101 -9.14 1.13 -6.71
C ALA A 101 -10.65 1.04 -6.94
N GLU A 102 -11.28 2.17 -7.20
CA GLU A 102 -12.71 2.22 -7.51
C GLU A 102 -13.03 1.49 -8.81
N THR A 103 -12.12 1.53 -9.78
CA THR A 103 -12.22 0.73 -10.99
C THR A 103 -11.16 -0.37 -10.99
N PRO A 104 -11.53 -1.64 -11.21
CA PRO A 104 -10.57 -2.73 -11.26
C PRO A 104 -9.85 -2.85 -12.61
N ASN A 105 -10.20 -2.02 -13.59
CA ASN A 105 -9.63 -2.10 -14.94
C ASN A 105 -8.27 -1.39 -14.99
N ILE A 106 -7.21 -2.17 -15.08
CA ILE A 106 -5.84 -1.70 -15.13
C ILE A 106 -5.57 -0.80 -16.35
N ASP A 107 -6.15 -1.12 -17.50
CA ASP A 107 -5.96 -0.31 -18.70
C ASP A 107 -6.53 1.11 -18.55
N VAL A 108 -7.67 1.23 -17.88
CA VAL A 108 -8.26 2.54 -17.54
C VAL A 108 -7.36 3.29 -16.57
N LEU A 109 -6.82 2.62 -15.56
CA LEU A 109 -5.90 3.24 -14.59
C LEU A 109 -4.63 3.73 -15.26
N LEU A 110 -4.03 2.93 -16.14
CA LEU A 110 -2.82 3.30 -16.88
C LEU A 110 -3.07 4.47 -17.82
N LYS A 111 -4.18 4.47 -18.55
CA LYS A 111 -4.56 5.59 -19.43
C LYS A 111 -4.78 6.88 -18.62
N THR A 112 -5.41 6.76 -17.47
CA THR A 112 -5.62 7.90 -16.56
C THR A 112 -4.29 8.43 -16.04
N ALA A 113 -3.37 7.56 -15.64
CA ALA A 113 -2.05 7.94 -15.18
C ALA A 113 -1.25 8.65 -16.31
N ASP A 114 -1.28 8.11 -17.52
CA ASP A 114 -0.62 8.72 -18.68
C ASP A 114 -1.21 10.10 -18.99
N ALA A 115 -2.52 10.24 -18.93
CA ALA A 115 -3.19 11.52 -19.14
C ALA A 115 -2.79 12.54 -18.07
N LEU A 116 -2.70 12.12 -16.81
CA LEU A 116 -2.26 12.98 -15.70
C LEU A 116 -0.79 13.40 -15.84
N LEU A 117 0.08 12.50 -16.29
CA LEU A 117 1.50 12.79 -16.50
C LEU A 117 1.73 13.70 -17.72
N SER A 118 0.99 13.47 -18.81
CA SER A 118 1.12 14.24 -20.06
C SER A 118 0.38 15.57 -20.02
N ALA A 119 -0.61 15.71 -19.17
CA ALA A 119 -1.30 16.99 -18.96
C ALA A 119 -0.39 18.01 -18.29
N ASP A 120 0.90 17.78 -18.37
CA ASP A 120 1.96 18.60 -17.83
C ASP A 120 1.39 19.68 -16.94
N PHE A 121 1.30 19.41 -15.68
CA PHE A 121 0.58 20.26 -14.75
C PHE A 121 1.21 21.64 -14.75
N ASN A 122 0.95 22.40 -15.81
CA ASN A 122 1.02 23.84 -15.81
C ASN A 122 -0.07 24.34 -14.84
N LEU A 123 0.02 23.93 -13.63
CA LEU A 123 -0.62 24.59 -12.52
C LEU A 123 0.28 25.75 -12.13
N ASP A 124 0.35 26.69 -13.03
CA ASP A 124 0.81 28.01 -12.67
C ASP A 124 -0.25 28.69 -11.78
#